data_20c1db6fc574df8bf4c81b66385c5fe8
#
_entry.id   20c1db6fc574df8bf4c81b66385c5fe8
#
_cell.length_a   1.000
_cell.length_b   1.000
_cell.length_c   1.000
_cell.angle_alpha   90.00
_cell.angle_beta   90.00
_cell.angle_gamma   90.00
#
_symmetry.space_group_name_H-M   'P 1'
#
loop_
_entity.id
_entity.type
_entity.pdbx_description
1 polymer ?
#
loop_
_entity_poly.entity_id
_entity_poly.type
_entity_poly.pdbx_seq_one_letter_code
_entity_poly.pdbx_strand_id
1 'polypeptide(L)'
;DANAKGWDALAWNFRSCSGEMNKTLRFYHSGATDDLERVIEHAHQLGYQSIHLVGFSMGGNLSLLYAGRKGRDIPVHVKSVCVFSVPCDLAASSKRLAERKNKIFMWRFLKDLRVKIEVKALDFPQQVSAEDYHKIKNFQQFDDRYTAPIHGFDDAADYWEKSSCKPVLKDIRIPALLVNAENDPFLAPECFPYEEAKASEWLTLEVPKSGGHVGFIDINCDNSYWMERRVVDFVTAIIKG
;
A
#
# COMPACT_ATOMS: atom_id res chain seq x y z
N ASP A 1 -0.99 0.30 20.93
CA ASP A 1 -2.48 0.31 21.11
C ASP A 1 -3.09 -1.07 20.93
N ALA A 2 -2.70 -1.89 19.92
CA ALA A 2 -3.24 -3.25 19.73
C ALA A 2 -3.04 -4.13 20.99
N ASN A 3 -1.83 -4.20 21.53
CA ASN A 3 -1.53 -5.01 22.72
C ASN A 3 -2.33 -4.58 23.96
N ALA A 4 -2.65 -3.29 24.09
CA ALA A 4 -3.52 -2.78 25.16
C ALA A 4 -4.97 -3.28 25.06
N LYS A 5 -5.36 -3.80 23.88
CA LYS A 5 -6.67 -4.44 23.63
C LYS A 5 -6.59 -5.97 23.69
N GLY A 6 -5.41 -6.53 24.02
CA GLY A 6 -5.18 -7.98 24.00
C GLY A 6 -5.05 -8.55 22.60
N TRP A 7 -4.73 -7.72 21.61
CA TRP A 7 -4.47 -8.15 20.22
C TRP A 7 -2.97 -8.21 19.96
N ASP A 8 -2.57 -9.16 19.13
CA ASP A 8 -1.22 -9.21 18.61
C ASP A 8 -1.11 -8.35 17.34
N ALA A 9 0.07 -7.79 17.09
CA ALA A 9 0.37 -7.02 15.91
C ALA A 9 1.57 -7.64 15.16
N LEU A 10 1.35 -8.02 13.90
CA LEU A 10 2.38 -8.50 13.01
C LEU A 10 2.75 -7.37 12.03
N ALA A 11 3.93 -6.79 12.18
CA ALA A 11 4.47 -5.79 11.26
C ALA A 11 5.29 -6.49 10.17
N TRP A 12 4.78 -6.44 8.94
CA TRP A 12 5.43 -7.04 7.78
C TRP A 12 6.27 -6.02 7.01
N ASN A 13 7.49 -6.40 6.66
CA ASN A 13 8.33 -5.63 5.75
C ASN A 13 8.22 -6.17 4.33
N PHE A 14 8.06 -5.28 3.35
CA PHE A 14 8.19 -5.64 1.94
C PHE A 14 9.57 -6.20 1.63
N ARG A 15 9.68 -6.98 0.55
CA ARG A 15 10.97 -7.51 0.08
C ARG A 15 12.01 -6.40 -0.02
N SER A 16 13.20 -6.61 0.49
CA SER A 16 14.29 -5.63 0.52
C SER A 16 14.01 -4.36 1.35
N CYS A 17 13.08 -4.40 2.31
CA CYS A 17 12.73 -3.28 3.18
C CYS A 17 12.98 -3.54 4.68
N SER A 18 13.57 -4.68 5.05
CA SER A 18 13.91 -5.04 6.43
C SER A 18 15.36 -4.68 6.84
N GLY A 19 16.09 -3.95 5.99
CA GLY A 19 17.54 -3.74 6.14
C GLY A 19 18.38 -4.74 5.35
N GLU A 20 17.80 -5.88 4.95
CA GLU A 20 18.46 -6.89 4.10
C GLU A 20 17.81 -6.95 2.72
N MET A 21 18.64 -7.14 1.70
CA MET A 21 18.16 -7.35 0.33
C MET A 21 17.67 -8.80 0.15
N ASN A 22 16.53 -8.96 -0.49
CA ASN A 22 16.06 -10.28 -0.85
C ASN A 22 16.94 -10.92 -1.95
N LYS A 23 17.07 -12.24 -1.90
CA LYS A 23 18.02 -13.01 -2.74
C LYS A 23 17.54 -13.33 -4.16
N THR A 24 16.32 -12.90 -4.54
CA THR A 24 15.78 -13.13 -5.89
C THR A 24 15.80 -11.85 -6.71
N LEU A 25 15.71 -11.95 -8.03
CA LEU A 25 15.61 -10.79 -8.93
C LEU A 25 14.40 -9.92 -8.59
N ARG A 26 13.25 -10.54 -8.34
CA ARG A 26 12.00 -9.88 -7.94
C ARG A 26 12.23 -9.08 -6.65
N PHE A 27 11.76 -7.83 -6.61
CA PHE A 27 11.66 -6.99 -5.42
C PHE A 27 10.18 -6.63 -5.17
N TYR A 28 9.90 -5.75 -4.21
CA TYR A 28 8.53 -5.34 -3.89
C TYR A 28 7.94 -4.42 -4.97
N HIS A 29 6.63 -4.52 -5.16
CA HIS A 29 5.84 -3.60 -6.00
C HIS A 29 4.40 -3.51 -5.49
N SER A 30 3.64 -2.50 -5.95
CA SER A 30 2.30 -2.19 -5.44
C SER A 30 1.24 -3.27 -5.71
N GLY A 31 1.53 -4.23 -6.59
CA GLY A 31 0.64 -5.34 -6.96
C GLY A 31 1.01 -6.70 -6.36
N ALA A 32 2.02 -6.78 -5.47
CA ALA A 32 2.54 -8.04 -4.91
C ALA A 32 1.59 -8.68 -3.87
N THR A 33 0.35 -8.94 -4.26
CA THR A 33 -0.69 -9.51 -3.37
C THR A 33 -0.39 -10.94 -2.93
N ASP A 34 0.41 -11.68 -3.69
CA ASP A 34 0.91 -13.00 -3.35
C ASP A 34 1.84 -12.99 -2.12
N ASP A 35 2.66 -11.94 -1.96
CA ASP A 35 3.49 -11.77 -0.76
C ASP A 35 2.62 -11.52 0.48
N LEU A 36 1.59 -10.68 0.37
CA LEU A 36 0.64 -10.45 1.46
C LEU A 36 -0.13 -11.74 1.80
N GLU A 37 -0.55 -12.51 0.80
CA GLU A 37 -1.22 -13.80 1.02
C GLU A 37 -0.35 -14.76 1.84
N ARG A 38 0.96 -14.85 1.54
CA ARG A 38 1.89 -15.67 2.33
C ARG A 38 2.01 -15.23 3.79
N VAL A 39 1.97 -13.92 4.05
CA VAL A 39 1.99 -13.40 5.42
C VAL A 39 0.69 -13.74 6.16
N ILE A 40 -0.46 -13.63 5.48
CA ILE A 40 -1.77 -14.00 6.04
C ILE A 40 -1.80 -15.51 6.35
N GLU A 41 -1.37 -16.35 5.41
CA GLU A 41 -1.26 -17.80 5.61
C GLU A 41 -0.37 -18.14 6.80
N HIS A 42 0.78 -17.48 6.93
CA HIS A 42 1.68 -17.67 8.06
C HIS A 42 1.02 -17.30 9.38
N ALA A 43 0.36 -16.16 9.48
CA ALA A 43 -0.38 -15.77 10.68
C ALA A 43 -1.48 -16.79 11.02
N HIS A 44 -2.21 -17.29 10.02
CA HIS A 44 -3.22 -18.32 10.23
C HIS A 44 -2.62 -19.64 10.74
N GLN A 45 -1.48 -20.06 10.20
CA GLN A 45 -0.74 -21.26 10.66
C GLN A 45 -0.23 -21.12 12.09
N LEU A 46 0.04 -19.90 12.57
CA LEU A 46 0.35 -19.61 13.98
C LEU A 46 -0.88 -19.68 14.90
N GLY A 47 -2.08 -19.95 14.36
CA GLY A 47 -3.32 -20.14 15.12
C GLY A 47 -4.26 -18.93 15.10
N TYR A 48 -3.94 -17.83 14.45
CA TYR A 48 -4.81 -16.66 14.39
C TYR A 48 -6.03 -16.91 13.50
N GLN A 49 -7.23 -16.80 14.08
CA GLN A 49 -8.52 -17.03 13.41
C GLN A 49 -9.23 -15.74 13.03
N SER A 50 -8.74 -14.59 13.49
CA SER A 50 -9.26 -13.27 13.16
C SER A 50 -8.10 -12.36 12.80
N ILE A 51 -7.96 -12.04 11.51
CA ILE A 51 -6.88 -11.24 10.96
C ILE A 51 -7.48 -9.96 10.37
N HIS A 52 -6.99 -8.81 10.81
CA HIS A 52 -7.39 -7.50 10.35
C HIS A 52 -6.21 -6.86 9.63
N LEU A 53 -6.37 -6.52 8.35
CA LEU A 53 -5.32 -5.92 7.56
C LEU A 53 -5.29 -4.41 7.82
N VAL A 54 -4.12 -3.89 8.20
CA VAL A 54 -3.90 -2.45 8.36
C VAL A 54 -2.80 -2.03 7.40
N GLY A 55 -3.07 -1.04 6.54
CA GLY A 55 -2.13 -0.63 5.51
C GLY A 55 -2.02 0.88 5.35
N PHE A 56 -0.80 1.33 5.03
CA PHE A 56 -0.50 2.74 4.80
C PHE A 56 0.06 2.93 3.40
N SER A 57 -0.39 3.98 2.69
CA SER A 57 0.12 4.32 1.37
C SER A 57 0.10 3.10 0.42
N MET A 58 1.25 2.68 -0.10
CA MET A 58 1.38 1.49 -0.94
C MET A 58 0.85 0.22 -0.25
N GLY A 59 1.05 0.07 1.07
CA GLY A 59 0.51 -1.06 1.85
C GLY A 59 -1.01 -1.05 1.92
N GLY A 60 -1.62 0.14 1.92
CA GLY A 60 -3.07 0.31 1.83
C GLY A 60 -3.60 -0.11 0.45
N ASN A 61 -2.94 0.33 -0.63
CA ASN A 61 -3.29 -0.12 -1.98
C ASN A 61 -3.21 -1.65 -2.09
N LEU A 62 -2.12 -2.24 -1.61
CA LEU A 62 -1.91 -3.69 -1.65
C LEU A 62 -3.00 -4.46 -0.88
N SER A 63 -3.39 -3.97 0.31
CA SER A 63 -4.41 -4.62 1.14
C SER A 63 -5.80 -4.56 0.48
N LEU A 64 -6.18 -3.42 -0.09
CA LEU A 64 -7.44 -3.28 -0.84
C LEU A 64 -7.42 -4.09 -2.15
N LEU A 65 -6.30 -4.07 -2.87
CA LEU A 65 -6.12 -4.86 -4.09
C LEU A 65 -6.27 -6.36 -3.81
N TYR A 66 -5.67 -6.84 -2.72
CA TYR A 66 -5.82 -8.22 -2.27
C TYR A 66 -7.28 -8.55 -1.96
N ALA A 67 -7.93 -7.72 -1.14
CA ALA A 67 -9.33 -7.95 -0.75
C ALA A 67 -10.28 -7.93 -1.96
N GLY A 68 -10.09 -7.00 -2.90
CA GLY A 68 -10.89 -6.92 -4.12
C GLY A 68 -10.64 -8.09 -5.07
N ARG A 69 -9.39 -8.49 -5.29
CA ARG A 69 -9.06 -9.66 -6.12
C ARG A 69 -9.59 -10.97 -5.56
N LYS A 70 -9.58 -11.13 -4.24
CA LYS A 70 -10.17 -12.31 -3.58
C LYS A 70 -11.69 -12.25 -3.60
N GLY A 71 -12.29 -11.10 -3.45
CA GLY A 71 -13.74 -10.93 -3.48
C GLY A 71 -14.45 -11.90 -2.52
N ARG A 72 -15.27 -12.79 -3.06
CA ARG A 72 -15.99 -13.82 -2.29
C ARG A 72 -15.10 -14.96 -1.80
N ASP A 73 -13.93 -15.13 -2.42
CA ASP A 73 -12.97 -16.19 -2.08
C ASP A 73 -11.94 -15.73 -1.03
N ILE A 74 -12.18 -14.58 -0.40
CA ILE A 74 -11.32 -14.10 0.67
C ILE A 74 -11.31 -15.09 1.83
N PRO A 75 -10.14 -15.46 2.39
CA PRO A 75 -10.07 -16.43 3.47
C PRO A 75 -10.92 -15.97 4.66
N VAL A 76 -11.72 -16.89 5.23
CA VAL A 76 -12.68 -16.59 6.30
C VAL A 76 -12.06 -15.99 7.56
N HIS A 77 -10.77 -16.20 7.78
CA HIS A 77 -10.02 -15.63 8.89
C HIS A 77 -9.58 -14.18 8.64
N VAL A 78 -9.66 -13.66 7.41
CA VAL A 78 -9.45 -12.24 7.10
C VAL A 78 -10.78 -11.50 7.29
N LYS A 79 -10.86 -10.68 8.34
CA LYS A 79 -12.12 -10.10 8.80
C LYS A 79 -12.36 -8.67 8.32
N SER A 80 -11.33 -7.88 8.13
CA SER A 80 -11.47 -6.50 7.68
C SER A 80 -10.17 -5.91 7.12
N VAL A 81 -10.31 -4.77 6.44
CA VAL A 81 -9.20 -3.95 5.93
C VAL A 81 -9.38 -2.51 6.43
N CYS A 82 -8.36 -1.93 7.05
CA CYS A 82 -8.34 -0.53 7.48
C CYS A 82 -7.09 0.15 6.90
N VAL A 83 -7.26 1.16 6.04
CA VAL A 83 -6.14 1.72 5.27
C VAL A 83 -6.15 3.24 5.21
N PHE A 84 -4.94 3.81 5.14
CA PHE A 84 -4.72 5.26 5.20
C PHE A 84 -3.82 5.73 4.06
N SER A 85 -4.12 6.93 3.53
CA SER A 85 -3.30 7.63 2.51
C SER A 85 -3.04 6.80 1.26
N VAL A 86 -4.07 6.16 0.75
CA VAL A 86 -3.97 5.13 -0.29
C VAL A 86 -3.94 5.73 -1.70
N PRO A 87 -2.90 5.48 -2.50
CA PRO A 87 -2.88 5.83 -3.92
C PRO A 87 -3.74 4.83 -4.72
N CYS A 88 -5.08 4.95 -4.62
CA CYS A 88 -6.02 4.01 -5.25
C CYS A 88 -5.86 3.95 -6.79
N ASP A 89 -5.34 5.02 -7.40
CA ASP A 89 -4.92 5.12 -8.79
C ASP A 89 -3.43 5.44 -8.82
N LEU A 90 -2.60 4.44 -9.14
CA LEU A 90 -1.15 4.57 -9.14
C LEU A 90 -0.63 5.51 -10.23
N ALA A 91 -1.28 5.53 -11.40
CA ALA A 91 -0.91 6.42 -12.49
C ALA A 91 -1.12 7.88 -12.12
N ALA A 92 -2.28 8.21 -11.55
CA ALA A 92 -2.60 9.55 -11.09
C ALA A 92 -1.68 10.00 -9.93
N SER A 93 -1.43 9.12 -8.94
CA SER A 93 -0.52 9.40 -7.84
C SER A 93 0.93 9.59 -8.32
N SER A 94 1.40 8.77 -9.27
CA SER A 94 2.74 8.92 -9.87
C SER A 94 2.91 10.27 -10.55
N LYS A 95 1.91 10.72 -11.34
CA LYS A 95 1.88 12.05 -11.95
C LYS A 95 1.89 13.16 -10.90
N ARG A 96 1.09 13.01 -9.84
CA ARG A 96 1.02 13.98 -8.74
C ARG A 96 2.37 14.12 -8.02
N LEU A 97 3.06 13.01 -7.76
CA LEU A 97 4.39 13.00 -7.14
C LEU A 97 5.47 13.61 -8.06
N ALA A 98 5.30 13.58 -9.37
CA ALA A 98 6.22 14.21 -10.31
C ALA A 98 6.08 15.75 -10.39
N GLU A 99 5.04 16.36 -9.80
CA GLU A 99 4.87 17.81 -9.75
C GLU A 99 6.00 18.51 -8.98
N ARG A 100 6.29 19.75 -9.36
CA ARG A 100 7.40 20.54 -8.76
C ARG A 100 7.35 20.64 -7.25
N LYS A 101 6.14 20.74 -6.66
CA LYS A 101 5.95 20.82 -5.20
C LYS A 101 6.36 19.54 -4.45
N ASN A 102 6.32 18.40 -5.13
CA ASN A 102 6.68 17.10 -4.57
C ASN A 102 8.11 16.65 -4.92
N LYS A 103 8.92 17.52 -5.56
CA LYS A 103 10.27 17.19 -6.05
C LYS A 103 11.20 16.61 -4.98
N ILE A 104 11.10 17.10 -3.73
CA ILE A 104 11.92 16.62 -2.61
C ILE A 104 11.57 15.17 -2.27
N PHE A 105 10.28 14.84 -2.24
CA PHE A 105 9.80 13.48 -1.98
C PHE A 105 10.22 12.53 -3.11
N MET A 106 10.00 12.94 -4.37
CA MET A 106 10.41 12.15 -5.54
C MET A 106 11.91 11.86 -5.52
N TRP A 107 12.74 12.88 -5.25
CA TRP A 107 14.18 12.70 -5.11
C TRP A 107 14.53 11.69 -4.02
N ARG A 108 13.87 11.78 -2.86
CA ARG A 108 14.10 10.85 -1.74
C ARG A 108 13.75 9.41 -2.12
N PHE A 109 12.58 9.19 -2.72
CA PHE A 109 12.17 7.87 -3.18
C PHE A 109 13.15 7.28 -4.20
N LEU A 110 13.50 8.05 -5.22
CA LEU A 110 14.44 7.58 -6.24
C LEU A 110 15.84 7.31 -5.67
N LYS A 111 16.29 8.09 -4.68
CA LYS A 111 17.54 7.82 -3.97
C LYS A 111 17.52 6.48 -3.22
N ASP A 112 16.45 6.18 -2.51
CA ASP A 112 16.34 4.94 -1.76
C ASP A 112 16.17 3.73 -2.69
N LEU A 113 15.45 3.88 -3.80
CA LEU A 113 15.33 2.87 -4.85
C LEU A 113 16.66 2.61 -5.56
N ARG A 114 17.48 3.64 -5.76
CA ARG A 114 18.80 3.51 -6.38
C ARG A 114 19.68 2.50 -5.65
N VAL A 115 19.76 2.58 -4.34
CA VAL A 115 20.56 1.64 -3.53
C VAL A 115 20.12 0.19 -3.79
N LYS A 116 18.81 -0.05 -3.89
CA LYS A 116 18.28 -1.39 -4.18
C LYS A 116 18.64 -1.86 -5.59
N ILE A 117 18.56 -0.98 -6.59
CA ILE A 117 18.94 -1.31 -7.97
C ILE A 117 20.45 -1.57 -8.10
N GLU A 118 21.29 -0.79 -7.42
CA GLU A 118 22.72 -1.01 -7.42
C GLU A 118 23.09 -2.40 -6.89
N VAL A 119 22.47 -2.84 -5.78
CA VAL A 119 22.68 -4.19 -5.26
C VAL A 119 22.14 -5.25 -6.23
N LYS A 120 20.92 -5.07 -6.79
CA LYS A 120 20.37 -6.00 -7.78
C LYS A 120 21.21 -6.11 -9.04
N ALA A 121 21.84 -5.02 -9.48
CA ALA A 121 22.75 -5.04 -10.63
C ALA A 121 24.04 -5.84 -10.36
N LEU A 122 24.50 -5.90 -9.12
CA LEU A 122 25.63 -6.76 -8.73
C LEU A 122 25.22 -8.24 -8.68
N ASP A 123 24.04 -8.53 -8.12
CA ASP A 123 23.54 -9.92 -7.99
C ASP A 123 23.03 -10.51 -9.32
N PHE A 124 22.49 -9.67 -10.19
CA PHE A 124 21.82 -10.05 -11.44
C PHE A 124 22.29 -9.20 -12.64
N PRO A 125 23.60 -9.16 -12.96
CA PRO A 125 24.18 -8.23 -13.96
C PRO A 125 23.67 -8.42 -15.39
N GLN A 126 23.06 -9.58 -15.69
CA GLN A 126 22.48 -9.86 -16.99
C GLN A 126 21.04 -9.32 -17.15
N GLN A 127 20.35 -9.06 -16.03
CA GLN A 127 18.93 -8.66 -16.02
C GLN A 127 18.75 -7.21 -15.54
N VAL A 128 19.67 -6.67 -14.74
CA VAL A 128 19.56 -5.33 -14.15
C VAL A 128 20.86 -4.56 -14.37
N SER A 129 20.74 -3.33 -14.83
CA SER A 129 21.86 -2.39 -14.94
C SER A 129 21.54 -1.11 -14.18
N ALA A 130 22.45 -0.66 -13.32
CA ALA A 130 22.40 0.65 -12.67
C ALA A 130 23.03 1.78 -13.50
N GLU A 131 23.55 1.46 -14.69
CA GLU A 131 24.10 2.45 -15.61
C GLU A 131 23.05 3.55 -15.90
N ASP A 132 23.48 4.79 -15.98
CA ASP A 132 22.60 5.92 -16.25
C ASP A 132 21.38 6.11 -15.30
N TYR A 133 21.38 5.47 -14.12
CA TYR A 133 20.29 5.65 -13.14
C TYR A 133 20.02 7.13 -12.83
N HIS A 134 21.04 7.98 -12.85
CA HIS A 134 20.94 9.42 -12.61
C HIS A 134 20.02 10.17 -13.60
N LYS A 135 19.69 9.56 -14.75
CA LYS A 135 18.76 10.09 -15.75
C LYS A 135 17.29 9.90 -15.35
N ILE A 136 17.00 9.00 -14.40
CA ILE A 136 15.66 8.76 -13.90
C ILE A 136 15.22 9.92 -13.00
N LYS A 137 14.06 10.53 -13.30
CA LYS A 137 13.55 11.71 -12.63
C LYS A 137 12.17 11.53 -11.99
N ASN A 138 11.46 10.45 -12.30
CA ASN A 138 10.13 10.16 -11.79
C ASN A 138 9.86 8.64 -11.78
N PHE A 139 8.73 8.25 -11.19
CA PHE A 139 8.34 6.85 -11.11
C PHE A 139 8.04 6.23 -12.47
N GLN A 140 7.50 6.98 -13.44
CA GLN A 140 7.28 6.43 -14.77
C GLN A 140 8.57 5.88 -15.36
N GLN A 141 9.63 6.68 -15.37
CA GLN A 141 10.94 6.25 -15.89
C GLN A 141 11.57 5.12 -15.08
N PHE A 142 11.31 5.09 -13.76
CA PHE A 142 11.77 4.00 -12.90
C PHE A 142 10.99 2.70 -13.19
N ASP A 143 9.69 2.79 -13.28
CA ASP A 143 8.82 1.64 -13.46
C ASP A 143 8.96 1.04 -14.87
N ASP A 144 9.07 1.89 -15.91
CA ASP A 144 9.37 1.44 -17.28
C ASP A 144 10.70 0.67 -17.35
N ARG A 145 11.70 1.13 -16.61
CA ARG A 145 13.05 0.55 -16.70
C ARG A 145 13.26 -0.66 -15.80
N TYR A 146 12.63 -0.70 -14.63
CA TYR A 146 12.90 -1.71 -13.61
C TYR A 146 11.67 -2.47 -13.16
N THR A 147 10.64 -1.78 -12.67
CA THR A 147 9.49 -2.48 -12.08
C THR A 147 8.77 -3.34 -13.11
N ALA A 148 8.45 -2.79 -14.26
CA ALA A 148 7.72 -3.50 -15.30
C ALA A 148 8.49 -4.73 -15.81
N PRO A 149 9.71 -4.61 -16.35
CA PRO A 149 10.40 -5.76 -16.94
C PRO A 149 10.77 -6.84 -15.90
N ILE A 150 11.09 -6.45 -14.65
CA ILE A 150 11.46 -7.42 -13.60
C ILE A 150 10.25 -8.23 -13.14
N HIS A 151 9.05 -7.68 -13.21
CA HIS A 151 7.83 -8.32 -12.71
C HIS A 151 6.87 -8.77 -13.81
N GLY A 152 7.26 -8.68 -15.09
CA GLY A 152 6.51 -9.20 -16.23
C GLY A 152 5.32 -8.33 -16.66
N PHE A 153 5.42 -7.03 -16.43
CA PHE A 153 4.53 -6.03 -17.01
C PHE A 153 5.12 -5.48 -18.31
N ASP A 154 4.27 -5.01 -19.20
CA ASP A 154 4.71 -4.47 -20.50
C ASP A 154 5.45 -3.13 -20.32
N ASP A 155 4.92 -2.24 -19.49
CA ASP A 155 5.48 -0.92 -19.17
C ASP A 155 4.93 -0.41 -17.82
N ALA A 156 5.27 0.83 -17.44
CA ALA A 156 4.77 1.46 -16.22
C ALA A 156 3.23 1.61 -16.22
N ALA A 157 2.62 1.87 -17.37
CA ALA A 157 1.16 2.06 -17.47
C ALA A 157 0.44 0.74 -17.22
N ASP A 158 0.88 -0.35 -17.83
CA ASP A 158 0.36 -1.71 -17.60
C ASP A 158 0.55 -2.13 -16.13
N TYR A 159 1.74 -1.84 -15.55
CA TYR A 159 1.99 -2.08 -14.14
C TYR A 159 0.99 -1.34 -13.25
N TRP A 160 0.79 -0.04 -13.48
CA TRP A 160 -0.10 0.78 -12.66
C TRP A 160 -1.56 0.36 -12.81
N GLU A 161 -2.01 0.08 -14.04
CA GLU A 161 -3.37 -0.40 -14.30
C GLU A 161 -3.64 -1.70 -13.55
N LYS A 162 -2.77 -2.69 -13.68
CA LYS A 162 -2.92 -4.00 -13.04
C LYS A 162 -2.70 -3.97 -11.53
N SER A 163 -2.01 -2.95 -10.99
CA SER A 163 -1.64 -2.89 -9.57
C SER A 163 -2.41 -1.85 -8.77
N SER A 164 -3.25 -1.03 -9.38
CA SER A 164 -4.16 -0.10 -8.69
C SER A 164 -5.34 -0.84 -8.06
N CYS A 165 -5.70 -0.46 -6.83
CA CYS A 165 -6.83 -1.08 -6.14
C CYS A 165 -8.19 -0.56 -6.61
N LYS A 166 -8.28 0.66 -7.15
CA LYS A 166 -9.54 1.31 -7.51
C LYS A 166 -10.49 0.45 -8.36
N PRO A 167 -10.04 -0.22 -9.44
CA PRO A 167 -10.94 -1.02 -10.28
C PRO A 167 -11.62 -2.20 -9.58
N VAL A 168 -10.98 -2.73 -8.51
CA VAL A 168 -11.45 -3.91 -7.78
C VAL A 168 -12.14 -3.59 -6.46
N LEU A 169 -12.27 -2.32 -6.07
CA LEU A 169 -12.96 -1.93 -4.83
C LEU A 169 -14.41 -2.42 -4.79
N LYS A 170 -15.09 -2.46 -5.92
CA LYS A 170 -16.47 -2.98 -6.08
C LYS A 170 -16.60 -4.48 -5.74
N ASP A 171 -15.50 -5.21 -5.77
CA ASP A 171 -15.46 -6.66 -5.57
C ASP A 171 -15.15 -7.05 -4.12
N ILE A 172 -14.82 -6.10 -3.25
CA ILE A 172 -14.58 -6.32 -1.82
C ILE A 172 -15.84 -6.87 -1.15
N ARG A 173 -15.68 -7.89 -0.28
CA ARG A 173 -16.77 -8.59 0.42
C ARG A 173 -16.52 -8.74 1.92
N ILE A 174 -15.66 -7.91 2.48
CA ILE A 174 -15.41 -7.78 3.92
C ILE A 174 -15.41 -6.29 4.29
N PRO A 175 -15.72 -5.92 5.53
CA PRO A 175 -15.65 -4.53 5.97
C PRO A 175 -14.30 -3.88 5.66
N ALA A 176 -14.33 -2.79 4.94
CA ALA A 176 -13.14 -2.03 4.55
C ALA A 176 -13.32 -0.54 4.90
N LEU A 177 -12.33 0.03 5.59
CA LEU A 177 -12.25 1.46 5.87
C LEU A 177 -11.07 2.04 5.10
N LEU A 178 -11.34 3.03 4.24
CA LEU A 178 -10.34 3.78 3.51
C LEU A 178 -10.36 5.24 3.98
N VAL A 179 -9.22 5.73 4.44
CA VAL A 179 -9.06 7.10 4.93
C VAL A 179 -8.01 7.84 4.11
N ASN A 180 -8.42 8.79 3.30
CA ASN A 180 -7.55 9.66 2.50
C ASN A 180 -7.79 11.12 2.88
N ALA A 181 -6.77 11.82 3.40
CA ALA A 181 -6.90 13.22 3.73
C ALA A 181 -7.00 14.10 2.47
N GLU A 182 -7.90 15.10 2.48
CA GLU A 182 -8.07 16.04 1.37
C GLU A 182 -6.77 16.78 1.01
N ASN A 183 -5.96 17.09 2.02
CA ASN A 183 -4.69 17.79 1.89
C ASN A 183 -3.47 16.89 1.68
N ASP A 184 -3.65 15.60 1.34
CA ASP A 184 -2.53 14.69 1.05
C ASP A 184 -1.79 15.14 -0.23
N PRO A 185 -0.50 15.49 -0.14
CA PRO A 185 0.24 16.02 -1.30
C PRO A 185 0.54 14.98 -2.37
N PHE A 186 0.40 13.67 -2.07
CA PHE A 186 0.73 12.57 -2.97
C PHE A 186 -0.49 12.06 -3.73
N LEU A 187 -1.68 12.35 -3.25
CA LEU A 187 -2.91 11.86 -3.84
C LEU A 187 -3.48 12.87 -4.84
N ALA A 188 -3.79 12.39 -6.03
CA ALA A 188 -4.58 13.11 -7.01
C ALA A 188 -6.08 12.86 -6.77
N PRO A 189 -6.99 13.67 -7.35
CA PRO A 189 -8.44 13.48 -7.19
C PRO A 189 -8.91 12.07 -7.53
N GLU A 190 -8.28 11.41 -8.48
CA GLU A 190 -8.58 10.05 -8.92
C GLU A 190 -8.34 8.99 -7.82
N CYS A 191 -7.52 9.33 -6.80
CA CYS A 191 -7.26 8.47 -5.64
C CYS A 191 -8.37 8.50 -4.57
N PHE A 192 -9.43 9.28 -4.79
CA PHE A 192 -10.58 9.36 -3.89
C PHE A 192 -11.78 8.64 -4.53
N PRO A 193 -12.04 7.36 -4.17
CA PRO A 193 -13.03 6.53 -4.84
C PRO A 193 -14.45 6.77 -4.28
N TYR A 194 -14.98 7.98 -4.46
CA TYR A 194 -16.30 8.38 -3.94
C TYR A 194 -17.44 7.53 -4.50
N GLU A 195 -17.43 7.26 -5.81
CA GLU A 195 -18.50 6.51 -6.45
C GLU A 195 -18.43 5.03 -6.08
N GLU A 196 -17.22 4.47 -5.99
CA GLU A 196 -17.00 3.09 -5.57
C GLU A 196 -17.46 2.88 -4.13
N ALA A 197 -17.15 3.82 -3.22
CA ALA A 197 -17.58 3.74 -1.83
C ALA A 197 -19.10 3.89 -1.69
N LYS A 198 -19.71 4.82 -2.44
CA LYS A 198 -21.19 5.01 -2.43
C LYS A 198 -21.94 3.78 -2.94
N ALA A 199 -21.35 3.04 -3.88
CA ALA A 199 -21.96 1.86 -4.47
C ALA A 199 -21.72 0.57 -3.67
N SER A 200 -20.87 0.59 -2.63
CA SER A 200 -20.46 -0.58 -1.87
C SER A 200 -21.05 -0.59 -0.46
N GLU A 201 -21.62 -1.71 -0.05
CA GLU A 201 -21.99 -1.96 1.35
C GLU A 201 -20.79 -2.31 2.25
N TRP A 202 -19.63 -2.63 1.63
CA TRP A 202 -18.44 -3.10 2.33
C TRP A 202 -17.38 -2.02 2.51
N LEU A 203 -17.37 -0.97 1.69
CA LEU A 203 -16.35 0.05 1.67
C LEU A 203 -16.84 1.37 2.28
N THR A 204 -16.25 1.77 3.39
CA THR A 204 -16.42 3.11 3.96
C THR A 204 -15.24 3.99 3.56
N LEU A 205 -15.52 5.16 2.98
CA LEU A 205 -14.53 6.18 2.66
C LEU A 205 -14.66 7.34 3.65
N GLU A 206 -13.57 7.67 4.32
CA GLU A 206 -13.44 8.87 5.14
C GLU A 206 -12.44 9.84 4.50
N VAL A 207 -12.84 11.10 4.36
CA VAL A 207 -12.00 12.15 3.74
C VAL A 207 -11.89 13.34 4.70
N PRO A 208 -11.03 13.24 5.75
CA PRO A 208 -10.78 14.36 6.64
C PRO A 208 -10.06 15.49 5.88
N LYS A 209 -10.36 16.74 6.26
CA LYS A 209 -9.74 17.94 5.64
C LYS A 209 -8.23 18.00 5.82
N SER A 210 -7.74 17.46 6.92
CA SER A 210 -6.33 17.49 7.31
C SER A 210 -5.86 16.11 7.74
N GLY A 211 -4.63 15.76 7.36
CA GLY A 211 -4.00 14.48 7.65
C GLY A 211 -2.63 14.38 6.96
N GLY A 212 -2.47 15.11 5.84
CA GLY A 212 -1.28 14.98 5.01
C GLY A 212 -1.12 13.55 4.50
N HIS A 213 0.12 13.18 4.18
CA HIS A 213 0.44 11.79 3.81
C HIS A 213 0.90 11.02 5.05
N VAL A 214 0.03 10.14 5.57
CA VAL A 214 0.28 9.29 6.77
C VAL A 214 0.59 10.07 8.05
N GLY A 215 0.26 11.36 8.11
CA GLY A 215 0.51 12.19 9.28
C GLY A 215 -0.60 12.06 10.32
N PHE A 216 -1.79 12.52 9.98
CA PHE A 216 -3.00 12.51 10.82
C PHE A 216 -2.72 12.88 12.29
N ILE A 217 -1.88 13.92 12.46
CA ILE A 217 -1.48 14.39 13.80
C ILE A 217 -2.65 15.18 14.38
N ASP A 218 -3.09 14.79 15.58
CA ASP A 218 -3.98 15.57 16.43
C ASP A 218 -3.32 15.82 17.79
N ILE A 219 -3.77 16.88 18.46
CA ILE A 219 -3.34 17.19 19.82
C ILE A 219 -4.34 16.54 20.77
N ASN A 220 -3.92 15.48 21.44
CA ASN A 220 -4.73 14.80 22.45
C ASN A 220 -3.93 14.55 23.73
N CYS A 221 -4.65 14.24 24.81
CA CYS A 221 -4.04 14.00 26.12
C CYS A 221 -3.50 12.57 26.30
N ASP A 222 -3.77 11.65 25.35
CA ASP A 222 -3.61 10.21 25.54
C ASP A 222 -2.33 9.66 24.90
N ASN A 223 -1.50 10.51 24.30
CA ASN A 223 -0.28 10.13 23.56
C ASN A 223 -0.50 9.06 22.46
N SER A 224 -1.72 8.93 21.95
CA SER A 224 -2.04 8.02 20.85
C SER A 224 -2.27 8.82 19.55
N TYR A 225 -1.83 8.29 18.42
CA TYR A 225 -2.10 8.90 17.13
C TYR A 225 -3.55 8.67 16.71
N TRP A 226 -4.13 9.64 16.00
CA TRP A 226 -5.51 9.55 15.50
C TRP A 226 -5.75 8.28 14.70
N MET A 227 -4.82 7.90 13.83
CA MET A 227 -4.92 6.66 13.03
C MET A 227 -5.00 5.41 13.90
N GLU A 228 -4.21 5.33 14.97
CA GLU A 228 -4.21 4.18 15.88
C GLU A 228 -5.56 4.02 16.56
N ARG A 229 -6.12 5.11 17.07
CA ARG A 229 -7.48 5.10 17.64
C ARG A 229 -8.51 4.68 16.60
N ARG A 230 -8.43 5.24 15.39
CA ARG A 230 -9.39 4.92 14.32
C ARG A 230 -9.33 3.46 13.90
N VAL A 231 -8.13 2.86 13.84
CA VAL A 231 -7.96 1.40 13.64
C VAL A 231 -8.61 0.61 14.76
N VAL A 232 -8.31 0.96 16.02
CA VAL A 232 -8.86 0.28 17.20
C VAL A 232 -10.38 0.36 17.22
N ASP A 233 -10.96 1.52 16.95
CA ASP A 233 -12.42 1.70 16.91
C ASP A 233 -13.06 0.87 15.82
N PHE A 234 -12.50 0.89 14.61
CA PHE A 234 -12.99 0.12 13.48
C PHE A 234 -12.94 -1.40 13.75
N VAL A 235 -11.78 -1.90 14.18
CA VAL A 235 -11.62 -3.34 14.46
C VAL A 235 -12.51 -3.77 15.62
N THR A 236 -12.63 -2.93 16.68
CA THR A 236 -13.51 -3.24 17.81
C THR A 236 -14.96 -3.36 17.38
N ALA A 237 -15.43 -2.50 16.47
CA ALA A 237 -16.79 -2.56 15.94
C ALA A 237 -17.05 -3.87 15.17
N ILE A 238 -16.06 -4.33 14.39
CA ILE A 238 -16.15 -5.62 13.65
C ILE A 238 -16.18 -6.83 14.60
N ILE A 239 -15.40 -6.80 15.69
CA ILE A 239 -15.34 -7.92 16.64
C ILE A 239 -16.64 -8.04 17.47
N LYS A 240 -17.34 -6.92 17.72
CA LYS A 240 -18.55 -6.88 18.56
C LYS A 240 -19.85 -7.14 17.78
N GLY A 241 -19.85 -6.94 16.46
CA GLY A 241 -21.03 -7.17 15.59
C GLY A 241 -21.07 -8.58 15.08
#